data_edffb8bccfdb7d84086a71b8d2a73524
#
_entry.id   edffb8bccfdb7d84086a71b8d2a73524
#
_cell.length_a   1.000
_cell.length_b   1.000
_cell.length_c   1.000
_cell.angle_alpha   90.00
_cell.angle_beta   90.00
_cell.angle_gamma   90.00
#
_symmetry.space_group_name_H-M   'P 1'
#
loop_
_entity.id
_entity.type
_entity.pdbx_description
1 polymer ?
#
loop_
_entity_poly.entity_id
_entity_poly.type
_entity_poly.pdbx_seq_one_letter_code
_entity_poly.pdbx_strand_id
1 'polypeptide(L)'
;MVFFMMKINKHSRTITNDHSLPGAQAMLYGIGLKEEDMNKAQVGIASTGFEGNPCNMHLNILSHLVKKNVSKSDLVGLIFNTIGVSDGITNG
;
A
#
# COMPACT_ATOMS: atom_id res chain seq x y z
N MET A 1 -14.40 -15.46 -20.47
CA MET A 1 -14.16 -14.80 -19.44
C MET A 1 -14.94 -13.67 -19.28
N VAL A 2 -15.55 -13.48 -18.32
CA VAL A 2 -16.47 -12.43 -18.17
C VAL A 2 -16.07 -11.41 -17.18
N PHE A 3 -14.91 -11.54 -16.80
CA PHE A 3 -14.53 -10.64 -15.88
C PHE A 3 -14.20 -9.37 -16.46
N PHE A 4 -14.23 -9.25 -17.70
CA PHE A 4 -14.00 -7.99 -18.30
C PHE A 4 -15.03 -6.99 -17.83
N MET A 5 -16.07 -7.42 -17.22
CA MET A 5 -17.06 -6.53 -16.67
C MET A 5 -16.65 -5.95 -15.34
N MET A 6 -15.62 -6.52 -14.71
CA MET A 6 -15.19 -6.06 -13.41
C MET A 6 -13.88 -5.32 -13.51
N LYS A 7 -13.81 -4.18 -12.84
CA LYS A 7 -12.59 -3.41 -12.73
C LYS A 7 -11.93 -3.77 -11.40
N ILE A 8 -10.78 -4.40 -11.45
CA ILE A 8 -10.02 -4.75 -10.24
C ILE A 8 -9.67 -3.49 -9.47
N ASN A 9 -9.33 -2.41 -10.17
CA ASN A 9 -8.98 -1.13 -9.56
C ASN A 9 -10.19 -0.21 -9.40
N LYS A 10 -11.33 -0.76 -9.00
CA LYS A 10 -12.59 -0.04 -8.91
C LYS A 10 -12.49 1.29 -8.16
N HIS A 11 -11.75 1.31 -7.07
CA HIS A 11 -11.61 2.51 -6.24
C HIS A 11 -10.44 3.39 -6.67
N SER A 12 -9.28 2.80 -6.88
CA SER A 12 -8.08 3.56 -7.22
C SER A 12 -8.14 4.19 -8.62
N ARG A 13 -8.94 3.65 -9.53
CA ARG A 13 -9.04 4.18 -10.88
C ARG A 13 -9.51 5.64 -10.93
N THR A 14 -10.16 6.10 -9.89
CA THR A 14 -10.56 7.50 -9.78
C THR A 14 -9.35 8.42 -9.91
N ILE A 15 -8.20 7.99 -9.42
CA ILE A 15 -6.94 8.73 -9.53
C ILE A 15 -6.11 8.22 -10.69
N THR A 16 -5.96 6.92 -10.84
CA THR A 16 -4.99 6.33 -11.76
C THR A 16 -5.43 6.35 -13.23
N ASN A 17 -6.73 6.37 -13.48
CA ASN A 17 -7.24 6.29 -14.85
C ASN A 17 -8.02 7.53 -15.30
N ASP A 18 -8.15 8.55 -14.47
CA ASP A 18 -8.85 9.76 -14.84
C ASP A 18 -7.88 10.73 -15.52
N HIS A 19 -8.09 10.99 -16.79
CA HIS A 19 -7.21 11.88 -17.58
C HIS A 19 -7.21 13.32 -17.10
N SER A 20 -8.16 13.71 -16.27
CA SER A 20 -8.21 15.06 -15.71
C SER A 20 -7.31 15.22 -14.47
N LEU A 21 -6.66 14.15 -14.02
CA LEU A 21 -5.81 14.17 -12.83
C LEU A 21 -4.35 13.80 -13.11
N PRO A 22 -3.69 14.49 -14.07
CA PRO A 22 -2.31 14.14 -14.41
C PRO A 22 -1.33 14.40 -13.28
N GLY A 23 -1.61 15.40 -12.43
CA GLY A 23 -0.74 15.70 -11.29
C GLY A 23 -0.71 14.57 -10.26
N ALA A 24 -1.87 14.00 -9.96
CA ALA A 24 -1.95 12.86 -9.04
C ALA A 24 -1.22 11.64 -9.61
N GLN A 25 -1.37 11.41 -10.91
CA GLN A 25 -0.69 10.30 -11.58
C GLN A 25 0.82 10.49 -11.60
N ALA A 26 1.28 11.72 -11.79
CA ALA A 26 2.70 12.03 -11.72
C ALA A 26 3.30 11.70 -10.36
N MET A 27 2.55 11.95 -9.28
CA MET A 27 3.00 11.59 -7.94
C MET A 27 3.16 10.09 -7.78
N LEU A 28 2.24 9.30 -8.34
CA LEU A 28 2.32 7.85 -8.30
C LEU A 28 3.50 7.31 -9.10
N TYR A 29 3.77 7.90 -10.27
CA TYR A 29 4.98 7.54 -11.02
C TYR A 29 6.24 7.89 -10.22
N GLY A 30 6.20 8.98 -9.47
CA GLY A 30 7.31 9.41 -8.64
C GLY A 30 7.71 8.43 -7.54
N ILE A 31 6.78 7.61 -7.08
CA ILE A 31 7.09 6.58 -6.09
C ILE A 31 7.55 5.26 -6.73
N GLY A 32 7.66 5.22 -8.05
CA GLY A 32 8.18 4.06 -8.76
C GLY A 32 7.14 3.20 -9.45
N LEU A 33 5.87 3.58 -9.46
CA LEU A 33 4.86 2.82 -10.18
C LEU A 33 5.05 2.98 -11.68
N LYS A 34 4.74 1.93 -12.42
CA LYS A 34 4.81 1.91 -13.87
C LYS A 34 3.43 2.09 -14.46
N GLU A 35 3.36 2.33 -15.76
CA GLU A 35 2.09 2.51 -16.45
C GLU A 35 1.14 1.33 -16.24
N GLU A 36 1.65 0.12 -16.29
CA GLU A 36 0.84 -1.08 -16.08
C GLU A 36 0.29 -1.18 -14.66
N ASP A 37 0.94 -0.56 -13.68
CA ASP A 37 0.50 -0.58 -12.29
C ASP A 37 -0.73 0.29 -12.07
N MET A 38 -1.00 1.22 -12.97
CA MET A 38 -2.17 2.10 -12.86
C MET A 38 -3.49 1.35 -13.02
N ASN A 39 -3.45 0.17 -13.63
CA ASN A 39 -4.63 -0.66 -13.81
C ASN A 39 -4.80 -1.71 -12.72
N LYS A 40 -3.85 -1.79 -11.79
CA LYS A 40 -3.91 -2.74 -10.68
C LYS A 40 -4.62 -2.12 -9.49
N ALA A 41 -5.26 -2.95 -8.68
CA ALA A 41 -5.82 -2.48 -7.43
C ALA A 41 -4.71 -2.12 -6.46
N GLN A 42 -4.92 -1.06 -5.71
CA GLN A 42 -3.97 -0.64 -4.67
C GLN A 42 -4.42 -1.19 -3.32
N VAL A 43 -3.47 -1.75 -2.58
CA VAL A 43 -3.71 -2.32 -1.26
C VAL A 43 -2.89 -1.53 -0.25
N GLY A 44 -3.55 -0.85 0.67
CA GLY A 44 -2.89 -0.17 1.76
C GLY A 44 -2.47 -1.17 2.82
N ILE A 45 -1.20 -1.12 3.22
CA ILE A 45 -0.66 -1.99 4.25
C ILE A 45 -0.35 -1.11 5.45
N ALA A 46 -1.26 -1.10 6.42
CA ALA A 46 -1.09 -0.31 7.63
C ALA A 46 -0.22 -1.09 8.62
N SER A 47 0.86 -0.49 9.08
CA SER A 47 1.78 -1.11 10.02
C SER A 47 1.90 -0.26 11.28
N THR A 48 1.85 -0.89 12.44
CA THR A 48 2.16 -0.23 13.70
C THR A 48 3.64 -0.37 14.05
N GLY A 49 4.48 -0.64 13.05
CA GLY A 49 5.93 -0.77 13.21
C GLY A 49 6.56 0.45 13.83
N PHE A 50 7.42 0.23 14.82
CA PHE A 50 8.04 1.29 15.57
C PHE A 50 9.33 0.73 16.20
N GLU A 51 10.45 1.37 15.93
CA GLU A 51 11.74 0.88 16.40
C GLU A 51 11.94 1.02 17.90
N GLY A 52 11.28 1.96 18.53
CA GLY A 52 11.44 2.24 19.96
C GLY A 52 10.76 1.26 20.89
N ASN A 53 10.14 0.22 20.36
CA ASN A 53 9.43 -0.77 21.17
C ASN A 53 9.67 -2.18 20.65
N PRO A 54 10.18 -3.11 21.49
CA PRO A 54 10.44 -4.47 21.03
C PRO A 54 9.19 -5.21 20.55
N CYS A 55 8.03 -4.85 21.02
CA CYS A 55 6.79 -5.48 20.58
C CYS A 55 6.41 -5.11 19.15
N ASN A 56 6.91 -3.99 18.65
CA ASN A 56 6.52 -3.44 17.34
C ASN A 56 7.67 -3.42 16.33
N MET A 57 8.92 -3.56 16.79
CA MET A 57 10.06 -3.35 15.90
C MET A 57 10.15 -4.33 14.74
N HIS A 58 9.65 -5.54 14.90
CA HIS A 58 9.67 -6.54 13.83
C HIS A 58 8.59 -6.32 12.77
N LEU A 59 7.60 -5.46 13.04
CA LEU A 59 6.48 -5.25 12.14
C LEU A 59 6.88 -4.56 10.83
N ASN A 60 7.97 -3.80 10.86
CA ASN A 60 8.48 -3.20 9.63
C ASN A 60 8.97 -4.26 8.64
N ILE A 61 9.57 -5.32 9.14
CA ILE A 61 10.01 -6.45 8.31
C ILE A 61 8.79 -7.20 7.79
N LEU A 62 7.80 -7.46 8.66
CA LEU A 62 6.57 -8.13 8.25
C LEU A 62 5.81 -7.35 7.19
N SER A 63 5.75 -6.03 7.31
CA SER A 63 5.02 -5.21 6.33
C SER A 63 5.66 -5.31 4.94
N HIS A 64 6.97 -5.38 4.85
CA HIS A 64 7.65 -5.58 3.58
C HIS A 64 7.41 -6.97 3.01
N LEU A 65 7.29 -7.98 3.86
CA LEU A 65 6.95 -9.33 3.42
C LEU A 65 5.52 -9.38 2.88
N VAL A 66 4.59 -8.71 3.55
CA VAL A 66 3.21 -8.60 3.07
C VAL A 66 3.17 -7.89 1.73
N LYS A 67 3.90 -6.78 1.59
CA LYS A 67 3.98 -6.04 0.33
C LYS A 67 4.49 -6.92 -0.80
N LYS A 68 5.51 -7.73 -0.54
CA LYS A 68 6.07 -8.65 -1.53
C LYS A 68 5.00 -9.63 -2.02
N ASN A 69 4.21 -10.18 -1.09
CA ASN A 69 3.16 -11.12 -1.45
C ASN A 69 1.98 -10.46 -2.17
N VAL A 70 1.64 -9.22 -1.80
CA VAL A 70 0.64 -8.42 -2.51
C VAL A 70 1.08 -8.21 -3.95
N SER A 71 2.35 -7.87 -4.17
CA SER A 71 2.90 -7.67 -5.50
C SER A 71 2.86 -8.95 -6.33
N LYS A 72 3.09 -10.10 -5.72
CA LYS A 72 2.99 -11.39 -6.39
C LYS A 72 1.57 -11.73 -6.83
N SER A 73 0.58 -11.11 -6.20
CA SER A 73 -0.83 -11.28 -6.56
C SER A 73 -1.29 -10.29 -7.61
N ASP A 74 -0.36 -9.63 -8.29
CA ASP A 74 -0.62 -8.64 -9.34
C ASP A 74 -1.41 -7.43 -8.81
N LEU A 75 -1.09 -7.02 -7.60
CA LEU A 75 -1.67 -5.86 -6.93
C LEU A 75 -0.53 -4.89 -6.55
N VAL A 76 -0.89 -3.66 -6.27
CA VAL A 76 0.09 -2.66 -5.81
C VAL A 76 -0.03 -2.51 -4.31
N GLY A 77 1.01 -2.88 -3.58
CA GLY A 77 1.06 -2.71 -2.13
C GLY A 77 1.74 -1.41 -1.75
N LEU A 78 1.11 -0.63 -0.90
CA LEU A 78 1.65 0.63 -0.39
C LEU A 78 1.65 0.58 1.12
N ILE A 79 2.85 0.67 1.72
CA ILE A 79 3.02 0.60 3.16
C ILE A 79 2.90 1.99 3.76
N PHE A 80 2.20 2.08 4.87
CA PHE A 80 2.23 3.28 5.69
C PHE A 80 2.21 2.88 7.16
N ASN A 81 2.79 3.72 8.01
CA ASN A 81 2.85 3.44 9.43
C ASN A 81 1.80 4.24 10.18
N THR A 82 1.18 3.59 11.15
CA THR A 82 0.27 4.24 12.10
C THR A 82 1.02 4.45 13.41
N ILE A 83 0.33 4.99 14.41
CA ILE A 83 0.92 5.20 15.73
C ILE A 83 1.28 3.85 16.35
N GLY A 84 2.51 3.73 16.81
CA GLY A 84 2.99 2.53 17.50
C GLY A 84 2.71 2.60 18.97
N VAL A 85 1.56 2.09 19.40
CA VAL A 85 1.21 2.09 20.81
C VAL A 85 1.90 0.96 21.55
N SER A 86 2.33 1.22 22.76
CA SER A 86 2.97 0.21 23.60
C SER A 86 2.63 0.47 25.07
N ASP A 87 1.91 -0.45 25.68
CA ASP A 87 1.65 -0.37 27.11
C ASP A 87 2.90 -0.70 27.94
N GLY A 88 3.82 -1.47 27.38
CA GLY A 88 5.12 -1.71 28.03
C GLY A 88 5.89 -0.42 28.26
N ILE A 89 5.81 0.52 27.30
CA ILE A 89 6.43 1.83 27.44
C ILE A 89 5.63 2.74 28.36
N THR A 90 4.29 2.73 28.21
CA THR A 90 3.42 3.67 28.91
C THR A 90 3.14 3.25 30.35
N ASN A 91 3.11 1.95 30.63
CA ASN A 91 2.81 1.42 31.97
C ASN A 91 4.02 0.85 32.69
N GLY A 92 5.12 0.75 32.00
CA GLY A 92 6.36 0.28 32.56
C GLY A 92 7.12 1.39 33.23
#